data_c60e4ad2845a6c0bcd0953036f9e8825
#
_entry.id   c60e4ad2845a6c0bcd0953036f9e8825
#
_cell.length_a   1.000
_cell.length_b   1.000
_cell.length_c   1.000
_cell.angle_alpha   90.00
_cell.angle_beta   90.00
_cell.angle_gamma   90.00
#
_symmetry.space_group_name_H-M   'P 1'
#
loop_
_entity.id
_entity.type
_entity.pdbx_description
1 polymer ?
#
loop_
_entity_poly.entity_id
_entity_poly.type
_entity_poly.pdbx_seq_one_letter_code
_entity_poly.pdbx_strand_id
1 'polypeptide(L)'
;MNTLKQQLERRQFLKTAAATAFAGLPLVVSAGEAERPRRPRISYYCNGEIHVGEPGQPEGKPVTSGHWDFKPSWSKTGDMLVCFRRLKDDRVTANWITAIFVVNVDGTGFHFLSDGTHTDFNPTWSRDGMNAPLWNRKNPETGGYYIMASKAGAQPGEEVALTDQRYNSWVHSALRDGRLLVASAPPKLGRGYFLMTPNPGGEPKFERIECELGTRGLLDRISVSPSETKICFEYQAGFKSKGMIGRTLYIADFDVQNRVITNPKPLANEEGKPVWFAYPRWIADESAVVYHSGETGSNQLYMYRLADGSTKRVSTNATADYRYPHGEAVPC
;
A
#
# COMPACT_ATOMS: atom_id res chain seq x y z
N MET A 1 -25.28 5.77 26.50
CA MET A 1 -25.18 7.17 26.05
C MET A 1 -23.88 7.47 25.27
N ASN A 2 -22.79 6.71 25.43
CA ASN A 2 -21.53 6.96 24.70
C ASN A 2 -21.54 6.61 23.20
N THR A 3 -22.32 5.62 22.79
CA THR A 3 -22.37 5.13 21.41
C THR A 3 -22.97 6.12 20.41
N LEU A 4 -23.97 6.90 20.83
CA LEU A 4 -24.65 7.87 19.96
C LEU A 4 -23.77 9.11 19.70
N LYS A 5 -23.02 9.54 20.73
CA LYS A 5 -22.07 10.67 20.61
C LYS A 5 -20.91 10.35 19.70
N GLN A 6 -20.35 9.14 19.82
CA GLN A 6 -19.30 8.65 18.90
C GLN A 6 -19.80 8.50 17.46
N GLN A 7 -21.05 8.11 17.23
CA GLN A 7 -21.63 8.04 15.89
C GLN A 7 -21.88 9.42 15.28
N LEU A 8 -22.25 10.42 16.08
CA LEU A 8 -22.42 11.80 15.62
C LEU A 8 -21.09 12.47 15.27
N GLU A 9 -20.07 12.27 16.08
CA GLU A 9 -18.71 12.76 15.82
C GLU A 9 -18.10 12.09 14.58
N ARG A 10 -18.34 10.78 14.37
CA ARG A 10 -17.97 10.07 13.13
C ARG A 10 -18.64 10.62 11.88
N ARG A 11 -19.92 11.04 11.97
CA ARG A 11 -20.63 11.68 10.84
C ARG A 11 -20.13 13.09 10.56
N GLN A 12 -19.71 13.85 11.57
CA GLN A 12 -19.11 15.17 11.39
C GLN A 12 -17.73 15.10 10.77
N PHE A 13 -16.89 14.14 11.15
CA PHE A 13 -15.57 13.93 10.58
C PHE A 13 -15.59 13.86 9.04
N LEU A 14 -16.58 13.17 8.46
CA LEU A 14 -16.69 12.96 7.02
C LEU A 14 -17.45 14.06 6.28
N LYS A 15 -18.30 14.81 6.97
CA LYS A 15 -18.97 15.98 6.40
C LYS A 15 -18.07 17.23 6.39
N THR A 16 -17.18 17.38 7.36
CA THR A 16 -16.28 18.53 7.46
C THR A 16 -15.10 18.43 6.49
N ALA A 17 -14.68 17.22 6.10
CA ALA A 17 -13.67 17.02 5.06
C ALA A 17 -14.14 17.47 3.66
N ALA A 18 -15.45 17.59 3.44
CA ALA A 18 -16.03 18.00 2.16
C ALA A 18 -16.30 19.51 2.03
N ALA A 19 -16.11 20.33 3.08
CA ALA A 19 -16.63 21.70 3.13
C ALA A 19 -15.61 22.80 3.45
N THR A 20 -14.29 22.57 3.44
CA THR A 20 -13.33 23.66 3.57
C THR A 20 -12.77 24.05 2.20
N ALA A 21 -13.56 24.80 1.44
CA ALA A 21 -13.06 25.60 0.32
C ALA A 21 -12.22 26.75 0.89
N PHE A 22 -10.94 26.74 0.59
CA PHE A 22 -10.00 27.81 0.92
C PHE A 22 -10.38 29.08 0.14
N ALA A 23 -10.76 30.13 0.85
CA ALA A 23 -10.80 31.48 0.32
C ALA A 23 -9.36 31.96 0.07
N GLY A 24 -9.11 32.44 -1.15
CA GLY A 24 -7.78 32.76 -1.69
C GLY A 24 -7.08 33.90 -0.95
N LEU A 25 -5.80 33.68 -0.69
CA LEU A 25 -4.78 34.71 -0.59
C LEU A 25 -4.00 34.70 -1.91
N PRO A 26 -3.63 35.85 -2.49
CA PRO A 26 -2.86 35.88 -3.72
C PRO A 26 -1.45 35.31 -3.45
N LEU A 27 -1.12 34.20 -4.09
CA LEU A 27 0.23 33.69 -4.18
C LEU A 27 1.06 34.71 -5.01
N VAL A 28 2.00 35.36 -4.40
CA VAL A 28 3.10 36.01 -5.12
C VAL A 28 3.98 34.92 -5.70
N VAL A 29 3.75 34.57 -6.95
CA VAL A 29 4.63 33.70 -7.72
C VAL A 29 5.91 34.46 -7.99
N SER A 30 6.96 34.22 -7.19
CA SER A 30 8.29 34.57 -7.62
C SER A 30 8.65 33.71 -8.83
N ALA A 31 9.07 34.32 -9.93
CA ALA A 31 9.62 33.61 -11.08
C ALA A 31 10.96 32.98 -10.64
N GLY A 32 10.87 31.77 -10.09
CA GLY A 32 11.97 30.94 -9.64
C GLY A 32 12.30 29.90 -10.69
N GLU A 33 13.59 29.67 -10.89
CA GLU A 33 14.27 28.65 -11.68
C GLU A 33 13.40 27.53 -12.15
N ALA A 34 13.39 27.23 -13.46
CA ALA A 34 12.70 26.07 -14.02
C ALA A 34 13.12 24.84 -13.20
N GLU A 35 12.21 24.31 -12.38
CA GLU A 35 12.45 23.12 -11.58
C GLU A 35 12.92 22.01 -12.53
N ARG A 36 14.16 21.55 -12.32
CA ARG A 36 14.63 20.34 -13.01
C ARG A 36 13.62 19.24 -12.74
N PRO A 37 13.21 18.45 -13.76
CA PRO A 37 12.26 17.38 -13.56
C PRO A 37 12.74 16.51 -12.40
N ARG A 38 11.96 16.48 -11.34
CA ARG A 38 12.28 15.75 -10.11
C ARG A 38 12.36 14.28 -10.44
N ARG A 39 13.50 13.64 -10.17
CA ARG A 39 13.65 12.21 -10.38
C ARG A 39 12.70 11.46 -9.47
N PRO A 40 12.03 10.40 -9.95
CA PRO A 40 11.14 9.61 -9.12
C PRO A 40 11.91 9.02 -7.93
N ARG A 41 11.35 9.13 -6.73
CA ARG A 41 11.91 8.52 -5.52
C ARG A 41 11.21 7.18 -5.23
N ILE A 42 11.88 6.34 -4.49
CA ILE A 42 11.33 5.13 -3.89
C ILE A 42 11.58 5.15 -2.38
N SER A 43 10.65 4.60 -1.63
CA SER A 43 10.86 4.22 -0.23
C SER A 43 10.96 2.71 -0.13
N TYR A 44 11.72 2.21 0.83
CA TYR A 44 11.93 0.77 1.02
C TYR A 44 12.41 0.46 2.44
N TYR A 45 12.24 -0.78 2.84
CA TYR A 45 12.85 -1.34 4.05
C TYR A 45 14.30 -1.74 3.76
N CYS A 46 15.20 -1.43 4.68
CA CYS A 46 16.59 -1.90 4.67
C CYS A 46 17.03 -2.21 6.10
N ASN A 47 17.29 -3.49 6.39
CA ASN A 47 17.83 -3.95 7.70
C ASN A 47 17.08 -3.44 8.95
N GLY A 48 15.79 -3.27 8.90
CA GLY A 48 14.98 -2.81 10.05
C GLY A 48 14.53 -1.35 9.97
N GLU A 49 15.02 -0.59 9.01
CA GLU A 49 14.78 0.84 8.84
C GLU A 49 14.05 1.15 7.53
N ILE A 50 13.37 2.27 7.48
CA ILE A 50 12.80 2.82 6.24
C ILE A 50 13.78 3.81 5.63
N HIS A 51 14.05 3.62 4.36
CA HIS A 51 14.92 4.47 3.57
C HIS A 51 14.14 5.13 2.42
N VAL A 52 14.62 6.30 1.98
CA VAL A 52 14.13 7.00 0.80
C VAL A 52 15.30 7.34 -0.10
N GLY A 53 15.19 7.04 -1.38
CA GLY A 53 16.24 7.31 -2.37
C GLY A 53 15.73 7.26 -3.80
N GLU A 54 16.63 7.50 -4.76
CA GLU A 54 16.35 7.37 -6.19
C GLU A 54 16.71 5.95 -6.66
N PRO A 55 15.93 5.32 -7.56
CA PRO A 55 16.27 4.02 -8.12
C PRO A 55 17.65 4.02 -8.80
N GLY A 56 18.50 3.06 -8.42
CA GLY A 56 19.82 2.91 -9.03
C GLY A 56 20.88 3.87 -8.55
N GLN A 57 20.60 4.69 -7.54
CA GLN A 57 21.58 5.46 -6.81
C GLN A 57 22.11 4.68 -5.60
N PRO A 58 23.28 5.05 -5.04
CA PRO A 58 23.73 4.52 -3.75
C PRO A 58 22.62 4.63 -2.71
N GLU A 59 22.73 3.84 -1.65
CA GLU A 59 21.72 3.70 -0.61
C GLU A 59 21.01 5.01 -0.27
N GLY A 60 19.67 4.98 -0.29
CA GLY A 60 18.85 6.11 0.11
C GLY A 60 19.08 6.48 1.57
N LYS A 61 18.65 7.67 1.95
CA LYS A 61 18.78 8.14 3.33
C LYS A 61 17.81 7.42 4.25
N PRO A 62 18.23 6.99 5.46
CA PRO A 62 17.31 6.47 6.45
C PRO A 62 16.34 7.58 6.90
N VAL A 63 15.07 7.23 6.96
CA VAL A 63 13.97 8.07 7.47
C VAL A 63 13.62 7.67 8.90
N THR A 64 13.85 6.40 9.24
CA THR A 64 13.71 5.87 10.61
C THR A 64 15.01 5.20 11.05
N SER A 65 15.18 4.96 12.36
CA SER A 65 16.40 4.34 12.90
C SER A 65 16.14 3.42 14.08
N GLY A 66 16.88 2.32 14.14
CA GLY A 66 16.98 1.45 15.31
C GLY A 66 15.74 0.61 15.63
N HIS A 67 14.80 0.46 14.69
CA HIS A 67 13.53 -0.24 14.89
C HIS A 67 13.24 -1.23 13.76
N TRP A 68 12.23 -2.09 13.96
CA TRP A 68 11.71 -2.98 12.94
C TRP A 68 10.51 -2.31 12.27
N ASP A 69 10.80 -1.43 11.31
CA ASP A 69 9.83 -0.64 10.55
C ASP A 69 9.63 -1.23 9.16
N PHE A 70 8.38 -1.32 8.69
CA PHE A 70 8.05 -2.07 7.50
C PHE A 70 7.05 -1.33 6.61
N LYS A 71 7.04 -1.69 5.30
CA LYS A 71 6.05 -1.35 4.29
C LYS A 71 5.73 0.14 4.23
N PRO A 72 6.70 0.97 3.86
CA PRO A 72 6.42 2.38 3.62
C PRO A 72 5.43 2.55 2.48
N SER A 73 4.54 3.51 2.60
CA SER A 73 3.66 3.98 1.54
C SER A 73 3.59 5.50 1.57
N TRP A 74 3.69 6.13 0.39
CA TRP A 74 3.75 7.57 0.23
C TRP A 74 2.40 8.24 0.39
N SER A 75 2.39 9.42 1.04
CA SER A 75 1.27 10.36 0.96
C SER A 75 1.08 10.84 -0.49
N LYS A 76 -0.11 11.34 -0.80
CA LYS A 76 -0.41 11.89 -2.13
C LYS A 76 0.50 13.07 -2.49
N THR A 77 0.94 13.83 -1.50
CA THR A 77 1.84 14.99 -1.65
C THR A 77 3.32 14.63 -1.74
N GLY A 78 3.68 13.37 -1.43
CA GLY A 78 5.06 12.89 -1.49
C GLY A 78 5.97 13.45 -0.38
N ASP A 79 5.41 14.00 0.68
CA ASP A 79 6.12 14.59 1.83
C ASP A 79 6.14 13.69 3.07
N MET A 80 5.23 12.71 3.14
CA MET A 80 5.09 11.80 4.27
C MET A 80 5.06 10.34 3.83
N LEU A 81 5.41 9.47 4.77
CA LEU A 81 5.24 8.03 4.67
C LEU A 81 4.31 7.53 5.78
N VAL A 82 3.48 6.55 5.47
CA VAL A 82 2.82 5.70 6.46
C VAL A 82 3.52 4.35 6.46
N CYS A 83 3.83 3.84 7.64
CA CYS A 83 4.55 2.58 7.86
C CYS A 83 3.92 1.83 9.03
N PHE A 84 4.34 0.57 9.24
CA PHE A 84 4.07 -0.10 10.50
C PHE A 84 5.36 -0.48 11.22
N ARG A 85 5.36 -0.40 12.55
CA ARG A 85 6.44 -0.80 13.44
C ARG A 85 6.07 -2.08 14.18
N ARG A 86 6.98 -3.04 14.22
CA ARG A 86 6.84 -4.20 15.09
C ARG A 86 7.30 -3.81 16.49
N LEU A 87 6.37 -3.78 17.46
CA LEU A 87 6.62 -3.37 18.84
C LEU A 87 7.07 -4.55 19.70
N LYS A 88 6.52 -5.75 19.42
CA LYS A 88 6.83 -6.96 20.17
C LYS A 88 6.83 -8.17 19.25
N ASP A 89 7.81 -9.02 19.43
CA ASP A 89 7.89 -10.31 18.77
C ASP A 89 7.36 -11.37 19.72
N ASP A 90 6.12 -11.76 19.56
CA ASP A 90 5.59 -12.93 20.26
C ASP A 90 5.73 -14.15 19.35
N ARG A 91 6.89 -14.78 19.42
CA ARG A 91 7.20 -15.99 18.67
C ARG A 91 6.37 -17.20 19.12
N VAL A 92 5.80 -17.14 20.30
CA VAL A 92 5.02 -18.24 20.88
C VAL A 92 3.63 -18.29 20.25
N THR A 93 2.98 -17.14 20.08
CA THR A 93 1.62 -17.05 19.53
C THR A 93 1.59 -16.75 18.03
N ALA A 94 2.74 -16.51 17.39
CA ALA A 94 2.85 -16.01 16.01
C ALA A 94 2.06 -14.71 15.76
N ASN A 95 1.65 -14.02 16.81
CA ASN A 95 0.97 -12.73 16.74
C ASN A 95 1.98 -11.60 16.92
N TRP A 96 2.19 -10.85 15.86
CA TRP A 96 2.98 -9.63 15.95
C TRP A 96 2.12 -8.53 16.53
N ILE A 97 2.59 -7.88 17.58
CA ILE A 97 2.03 -6.62 18.04
C ILE A 97 2.70 -5.52 17.24
N THR A 98 1.91 -4.80 16.48
CA THR A 98 2.39 -3.77 15.57
C THR A 98 1.58 -2.50 15.73
N ALA A 99 2.19 -1.36 15.41
CA ALA A 99 1.52 -0.08 15.38
C ALA A 99 1.75 0.63 14.04
N ILE A 100 0.76 1.32 13.55
CA ILE A 100 0.86 2.20 12.39
C ILE A 100 1.42 3.54 12.85
N PHE A 101 2.35 4.09 12.08
CA PHE A 101 2.88 5.42 12.29
C PHE A 101 3.03 6.19 10.98
N VAL A 102 3.13 7.48 11.07
CA VAL A 102 3.51 8.36 9.98
C VAL A 102 4.81 9.09 10.32
N VAL A 103 5.54 9.47 9.29
CA VAL A 103 6.80 10.21 9.40
C VAL A 103 7.01 11.05 8.12
N ASN A 104 7.56 12.24 8.26
CA ASN A 104 8.00 13.03 7.11
C ASN A 104 9.20 12.35 6.42
N VAL A 105 9.36 12.57 5.13
CA VAL A 105 10.46 11.96 4.35
C VAL A 105 11.86 12.43 4.76
N ASP A 106 11.96 13.49 5.56
CA ASP A 106 13.19 13.95 6.19
C ASP A 106 13.47 13.35 7.57
N GLY A 107 12.58 12.45 8.05
CA GLY A 107 12.66 11.78 9.35
C GLY A 107 12.01 12.54 10.50
N THR A 108 11.52 13.75 10.28
CA THR A 108 10.79 14.53 11.29
C THR A 108 9.32 14.13 11.39
N GLY A 109 8.59 14.67 12.37
CA GLY A 109 7.13 14.50 12.49
C GLY A 109 6.66 13.07 12.76
N PHE A 110 7.54 12.20 13.26
CA PHE A 110 7.16 10.83 13.62
C PHE A 110 6.10 10.82 14.71
N HIS A 111 4.99 10.10 14.47
CA HIS A 111 4.02 9.78 15.53
C HIS A 111 3.18 8.54 15.18
N PHE A 112 2.69 7.85 16.19
CA PHE A 112 1.83 6.69 16.01
C PHE A 112 0.38 7.11 15.71
N LEU A 113 -0.27 6.35 14.83
CA LEU A 113 -1.70 6.44 14.52
C LEU A 113 -2.51 5.32 15.20
N SER A 114 -1.86 4.25 15.67
CA SER A 114 -2.50 3.20 16.44
C SER A 114 -1.68 2.88 17.70
N ASP A 115 -2.36 2.38 18.72
CA ASP A 115 -1.83 2.26 20.10
C ASP A 115 -0.95 1.02 20.35
N GLY A 116 -0.78 0.17 19.34
CA GLY A 116 -0.01 -1.07 19.47
C GLY A 116 -0.67 -2.15 20.31
N THR A 117 -1.96 -2.09 20.54
CA THR A 117 -2.72 -3.16 21.22
C THR A 117 -3.23 -4.22 20.24
N HIS A 118 -3.14 -3.95 18.95
CA HIS A 118 -3.61 -4.79 17.86
C HIS A 118 -2.47 -5.22 16.93
N THR A 119 -2.76 -6.16 16.04
CA THR A 119 -1.92 -6.44 14.89
C THR A 119 -2.38 -5.58 13.72
N ASP A 120 -1.75 -4.41 13.57
CA ASP A 120 -2.00 -3.44 12.51
C ASP A 120 -0.88 -3.49 11.47
N PHE A 121 -1.20 -3.60 10.18
CA PHE A 121 -0.18 -3.78 9.14
C PHE A 121 -0.71 -3.43 7.75
N ASN A 122 0.18 -3.54 6.75
CA ASN A 122 -0.12 -3.28 5.36
C ASN A 122 -0.70 -1.88 5.12
N PRO A 123 -0.03 -0.81 5.62
CA PRO A 123 -0.51 0.54 5.43
C PRO A 123 -0.45 0.97 3.97
N THR A 124 -1.37 1.84 3.60
CA THR A 124 -1.40 2.58 2.34
C THR A 124 -2.03 3.95 2.57
N TRP A 125 -1.94 4.85 1.58
CA TRP A 125 -2.63 6.14 1.62
C TRP A 125 -3.87 6.11 0.73
N SER A 126 -4.92 6.81 1.13
CA SER A 126 -6.01 7.14 0.21
C SER A 126 -5.48 8.06 -0.90
N ARG A 127 -6.06 7.94 -2.10
CA ARG A 127 -5.64 8.75 -3.27
C ARG A 127 -6.66 9.81 -3.63
N ASP A 128 -7.76 9.88 -2.90
CA ASP A 128 -8.77 10.90 -2.96
C ASP A 128 -8.31 12.23 -2.32
N GLY A 129 -9.23 13.18 -2.21
CA GLY A 129 -8.94 14.47 -1.57
C GLY A 129 -8.65 14.41 -0.07
N MET A 130 -8.90 13.28 0.61
CA MET A 130 -8.70 13.15 2.06
C MET A 130 -7.24 12.93 2.45
N ASN A 131 -6.43 12.34 1.55
CA ASN A 131 -5.02 12.02 1.83
C ASN A 131 -4.84 11.34 3.20
N ALA A 132 -5.61 10.28 3.44
CA ALA A 132 -5.72 9.61 4.73
C ALA A 132 -4.94 8.30 4.76
N PRO A 133 -4.19 8.00 5.84
CA PRO A 133 -3.64 6.67 6.08
C PRO A 133 -4.73 5.61 6.23
N LEU A 134 -4.52 4.47 5.58
CA LEU A 134 -5.37 3.29 5.61
C LEU A 134 -4.53 2.08 5.98
N TRP A 135 -5.10 1.10 6.69
CA TRP A 135 -4.37 -0.14 7.02
C TRP A 135 -5.30 -1.31 7.30
N ASN A 136 -4.72 -2.49 7.40
CA ASN A 136 -5.42 -3.69 7.84
C ASN A 136 -5.21 -3.91 9.33
N ARG A 137 -6.28 -4.18 10.05
CA ARG A 137 -6.28 -4.63 11.45
C ARG A 137 -6.74 -6.08 11.52
N LYS A 138 -5.96 -6.93 12.19
CA LYS A 138 -6.34 -8.33 12.43
C LYS A 138 -7.36 -8.41 13.56
N ASN A 139 -8.43 -9.16 13.33
CA ASN A 139 -9.35 -9.52 14.39
C ASN A 139 -8.76 -10.66 15.22
N PRO A 140 -8.55 -10.49 16.53
CA PRO A 140 -7.95 -11.50 17.38
C PRO A 140 -8.82 -12.75 17.56
N GLU A 141 -10.16 -12.61 17.46
CA GLU A 141 -11.09 -13.70 17.67
C GLU A 141 -11.24 -14.59 16.43
N THR A 142 -11.40 -13.98 15.26
CA THR A 142 -11.66 -14.70 14.01
C THR A 142 -10.43 -14.93 13.16
N GLY A 143 -9.33 -14.21 13.42
CA GLY A 143 -8.14 -14.17 12.59
C GLY A 143 -8.34 -13.45 11.25
N GLY A 144 -9.55 -12.98 10.96
CA GLY A 144 -9.87 -12.20 9.77
C GLY A 144 -9.36 -10.77 9.86
N TYR A 145 -9.59 -10.00 8.80
CA TYR A 145 -9.08 -8.62 8.69
C TYR A 145 -10.18 -7.62 8.40
N TYR A 146 -10.00 -6.40 8.87
CA TYR A 146 -10.84 -5.26 8.51
C TYR A 146 -9.97 -4.02 8.24
N ILE A 147 -10.54 -3.05 7.53
CA ILE A 147 -9.82 -1.88 7.05
C ILE A 147 -10.08 -0.72 8.00
N MET A 148 -8.98 -0.11 8.46
CA MET A 148 -8.98 1.08 9.29
C MET A 148 -8.54 2.29 8.48
N ALA A 149 -8.97 3.47 8.90
CA ALA A 149 -8.55 4.76 8.38
C ALA A 149 -8.31 5.76 9.51
N SER A 150 -7.41 6.71 9.28
CA SER A 150 -7.16 7.81 10.21
C SER A 150 -6.74 9.08 9.46
N LYS A 151 -6.72 10.23 10.14
CA LYS A 151 -6.02 11.43 9.65
C LYS A 151 -4.53 11.27 9.93
N ALA A 152 -3.68 11.87 9.10
CA ALA A 152 -2.24 11.83 9.29
C ALA A 152 -1.78 12.44 10.63
N GLY A 153 -2.49 13.43 11.17
CA GLY A 153 -2.19 14.06 12.46
C GLY A 153 -3.03 13.56 13.64
N ALA A 154 -3.77 12.46 13.48
CA ALA A 154 -4.62 11.93 14.55
C ALA A 154 -3.81 11.25 15.65
N GLN A 155 -4.38 11.18 16.84
CA GLN A 155 -3.85 10.40 17.95
C GLN A 155 -4.36 8.95 17.89
N PRO A 156 -3.62 7.98 18.47
CA PRO A 156 -4.12 6.62 18.64
C PRO A 156 -5.49 6.60 19.35
N GLY A 157 -6.43 5.80 18.83
CA GLY A 157 -7.81 5.74 19.30
C GLY A 157 -8.78 6.62 18.51
N GLU A 158 -8.29 7.51 17.64
CA GLU A 158 -9.13 8.32 16.75
C GLU A 158 -9.40 7.66 15.39
N GLU A 159 -8.80 6.50 15.13
CA GLU A 159 -8.99 5.75 13.91
C GLU A 159 -10.42 5.19 13.78
N VAL A 160 -10.88 5.05 12.56
CA VAL A 160 -12.21 4.53 12.24
C VAL A 160 -12.15 3.28 11.37
N ALA A 161 -13.03 2.32 11.60
CA ALA A 161 -13.18 1.16 10.75
C ALA A 161 -14.01 1.51 9.50
N LEU A 162 -13.47 1.22 8.32
CA LEU A 162 -14.18 1.33 7.03
C LEU A 162 -14.94 0.06 6.69
N THR A 163 -14.51 -1.09 7.22
CA THR A 163 -15.22 -2.37 7.14
C THR A 163 -15.29 -2.98 8.53
N ASP A 164 -16.27 -3.80 8.78
CA ASP A 164 -16.29 -4.64 9.97
C ASP A 164 -15.73 -6.04 9.69
N GLN A 165 -15.57 -6.82 10.75
CA GLN A 165 -14.97 -8.16 10.72
C GLN A 165 -15.75 -9.19 9.88
N ARG A 166 -17.02 -8.95 9.55
CA ARG A 166 -17.85 -9.84 8.73
C ARG A 166 -17.36 -9.96 7.30
N TYR A 167 -16.65 -8.93 6.81
CA TYR A 167 -16.21 -8.84 5.41
C TYR A 167 -14.86 -9.48 5.17
N ASN A 168 -14.04 -9.71 6.20
CA ASN A 168 -12.66 -10.21 6.07
C ASN A 168 -11.90 -9.51 4.94
N SER A 169 -11.77 -8.18 5.06
CA SER A 169 -11.28 -7.32 3.99
C SER A 169 -9.80 -7.00 4.13
N TRP A 170 -9.08 -7.07 3.02
CA TRP A 170 -7.67 -6.70 2.90
C TRP A 170 -7.49 -5.62 1.83
N VAL A 171 -7.00 -4.44 2.22
CA VAL A 171 -6.74 -3.36 1.26
C VAL A 171 -5.45 -3.60 0.49
N HIS A 172 -5.51 -3.43 -0.82
CA HIS A 172 -4.37 -3.50 -1.73
C HIS A 172 -3.96 -2.15 -2.26
N SER A 173 -4.91 -1.38 -2.75
CA SER A 173 -4.70 -0.05 -3.35
C SER A 173 -5.91 0.84 -3.12
N ALA A 174 -5.67 2.15 -3.07
CA ALA A 174 -6.73 3.15 -3.12
C ALA A 174 -6.81 3.77 -4.52
N LEU A 175 -7.98 4.21 -4.94
CA LEU A 175 -8.27 4.92 -6.19
C LEU A 175 -8.51 6.41 -5.93
N ARG A 176 -8.38 7.22 -6.97
CA ARG A 176 -8.57 8.69 -6.90
C ARG A 176 -9.99 9.10 -6.55
N ASP A 177 -10.97 8.27 -6.89
CA ASP A 177 -12.38 8.48 -6.58
C ASP A 177 -12.79 8.02 -5.17
N GLY A 178 -11.83 7.59 -4.35
CA GLY A 178 -12.03 7.15 -2.97
C GLY A 178 -12.43 5.67 -2.84
N ARG A 179 -12.63 4.95 -3.93
CA ARG A 179 -12.81 3.49 -3.88
C ARG A 179 -11.49 2.81 -3.52
N LEU A 180 -11.60 1.64 -2.92
CA LEU A 180 -10.47 0.80 -2.56
C LEU A 180 -10.51 -0.51 -3.34
N LEU A 181 -9.37 -0.93 -3.89
CA LEU A 181 -9.20 -2.28 -4.40
C LEU A 181 -8.88 -3.19 -3.21
N VAL A 182 -9.75 -4.16 -2.97
CA VAL A 182 -9.68 -5.05 -1.80
C VAL A 182 -9.83 -6.52 -2.18
N ALA A 183 -9.14 -7.40 -1.45
CA ALA A 183 -9.55 -8.78 -1.33
C ALA A 183 -10.55 -8.87 -0.17
N SER A 184 -11.70 -9.50 -0.37
CA SER A 184 -12.76 -9.53 0.64
C SER A 184 -13.66 -10.76 0.47
N ALA A 185 -14.51 -11.02 1.48
CA ALA A 185 -15.53 -12.05 1.44
C ALA A 185 -16.89 -11.51 1.89
N PRO A 186 -17.48 -10.55 1.15
CA PRO A 186 -18.75 -9.97 1.54
C PRO A 186 -19.86 -11.03 1.57
N PRO A 187 -20.78 -10.97 2.55
CA PRO A 187 -21.96 -11.83 2.55
C PRO A 187 -22.68 -11.78 1.20
N LYS A 188 -23.14 -12.93 0.69
CA LYS A 188 -23.81 -13.13 -0.61
C LYS A 188 -22.91 -13.02 -1.84
N LEU A 189 -21.74 -12.34 -1.78
CA LEU A 189 -20.83 -12.24 -2.92
C LEU A 189 -19.69 -13.27 -2.85
N GLY A 190 -19.41 -13.80 -1.66
CA GLY A 190 -18.32 -14.74 -1.44
C GLY A 190 -16.93 -14.10 -1.60
N ARG A 191 -15.89 -14.93 -1.49
CA ARG A 191 -14.50 -14.50 -1.60
C ARG A 191 -14.17 -13.99 -3.01
N GLY A 192 -13.41 -12.88 -3.09
CA GLY A 192 -12.96 -12.32 -4.36
C GLY A 192 -12.23 -11.00 -4.21
N TYR A 193 -12.02 -10.36 -5.35
CA TYR A 193 -11.47 -9.01 -5.45
C TYR A 193 -12.58 -8.04 -5.82
N PHE A 194 -12.56 -6.89 -5.19
CA PHE A 194 -13.64 -5.92 -5.33
C PHE A 194 -13.10 -4.49 -5.39
N LEU A 195 -13.81 -3.64 -6.11
CA LEU A 195 -13.81 -2.22 -5.81
C LEU A 195 -14.81 -1.99 -4.68
N MET A 196 -14.32 -1.51 -3.56
CA MET A 196 -15.12 -1.20 -2.38
C MET A 196 -15.30 0.31 -2.25
N THR A 197 -16.54 0.78 -2.19
CA THR A 197 -16.85 2.15 -1.82
C THR A 197 -17.06 2.20 -0.30
N PRO A 198 -16.19 2.89 0.46
CA PRO A 198 -16.36 3.04 1.89
C PRO A 198 -17.66 3.77 2.22
N ASN A 199 -18.35 3.33 3.28
CA ASN A 199 -19.51 4.01 3.84
C ASN A 199 -19.38 4.05 5.37
N PRO A 200 -18.61 5.01 5.90
CA PRO A 200 -18.38 5.10 7.34
C PRO A 200 -19.69 5.24 8.14
N GLY A 201 -19.90 4.29 9.05
CA GLY A 201 -21.12 4.21 9.84
C GLY A 201 -22.29 3.49 9.15
N GLY A 202 -22.10 3.01 7.91
CA GLY A 202 -23.02 2.19 7.14
C GLY A 202 -22.34 0.97 6.53
N GLU A 203 -23.03 0.26 5.65
CA GLU A 203 -22.46 -0.87 4.92
C GLU A 203 -21.68 -0.38 3.70
N PRO A 204 -20.42 -0.83 3.51
CA PRO A 204 -19.66 -0.56 2.29
C PRO A 204 -20.29 -1.25 1.08
N LYS A 205 -20.18 -0.63 -0.10
CA LYS A 205 -20.61 -1.25 -1.36
C LYS A 205 -19.42 -2.00 -1.96
N PHE A 206 -19.66 -3.23 -2.42
CA PHE A 206 -18.67 -4.07 -3.08
C PHE A 206 -19.10 -4.35 -4.52
N GLU A 207 -18.18 -4.10 -5.47
CA GLU A 207 -18.35 -4.39 -6.90
C GLU A 207 -17.22 -5.34 -7.32
N ARG A 208 -17.56 -6.55 -7.76
CA ARG A 208 -16.57 -7.59 -8.09
C ARG A 208 -15.69 -7.18 -9.26
N ILE A 209 -14.41 -7.52 -9.16
CA ILE A 209 -13.43 -7.41 -10.23
C ILE A 209 -13.27 -8.77 -10.90
N GLU A 210 -13.37 -8.81 -12.21
CA GLU A 210 -13.08 -9.98 -13.04
C GLU A 210 -11.63 -9.91 -13.55
N CYS A 211 -10.97 -11.07 -13.69
CA CYS A 211 -9.60 -11.18 -14.18
C CYS A 211 -9.48 -12.32 -15.18
N GLU A 212 -8.82 -12.09 -16.31
CA GLU A 212 -8.59 -13.11 -17.35
C GLU A 212 -7.83 -14.35 -16.87
N LEU A 213 -7.00 -14.21 -15.82
CA LEU A 213 -6.33 -15.36 -15.19
C LEU A 213 -7.31 -16.27 -14.44
N GLY A 214 -8.57 -15.85 -14.33
CA GLY A 214 -9.65 -16.58 -13.70
C GLY A 214 -9.51 -16.70 -12.17
N THR A 215 -10.42 -17.48 -11.58
CA THR A 215 -10.53 -17.65 -10.11
C THR A 215 -9.68 -18.81 -9.58
N ARG A 216 -8.91 -19.50 -10.41
CA ARG A 216 -8.12 -20.69 -10.03
C ARG A 216 -6.82 -20.36 -9.31
N GLY A 217 -6.48 -19.07 -9.20
CA GLY A 217 -5.28 -18.58 -8.55
C GLY A 217 -5.57 -17.46 -7.55
N LEU A 218 -4.55 -17.10 -6.81
CA LEU A 218 -4.59 -15.99 -5.87
C LEU A 218 -3.81 -14.81 -6.44
N LEU A 219 -4.48 -13.66 -6.57
CA LEU A 219 -3.80 -12.39 -6.79
C LEU A 219 -3.40 -11.82 -5.41
N ASP A 220 -2.18 -11.36 -5.28
CA ASP A 220 -1.71 -10.77 -4.03
C ASP A 220 -0.85 -9.52 -4.32
N ARG A 221 -0.63 -8.70 -3.31
CA ARG A 221 0.24 -7.50 -3.38
C ARG A 221 -0.09 -6.57 -4.53
N ILE A 222 -1.38 -6.44 -4.84
CA ILE A 222 -1.88 -5.69 -6.00
C ILE A 222 -1.56 -4.20 -5.85
N SER A 223 -1.06 -3.58 -6.93
CA SER A 223 -0.80 -2.14 -7.02
C SER A 223 -1.40 -1.58 -8.30
N VAL A 224 -2.28 -0.62 -8.16
CA VAL A 224 -2.87 0.13 -9.29
C VAL A 224 -1.91 1.23 -9.70
N SER A 225 -1.72 1.42 -11.00
CA SER A 225 -0.86 2.47 -11.55
C SER A 225 -1.36 3.88 -11.20
N PRO A 226 -0.50 4.90 -11.24
CA PRO A 226 -0.91 6.29 -11.07
C PRO A 226 -2.04 6.74 -11.99
N SER A 227 -2.07 6.33 -13.27
CA SER A 227 -3.16 6.63 -14.21
C SER A 227 -4.44 5.82 -13.98
N GLU A 228 -4.39 4.76 -13.17
CA GLU A 228 -5.47 3.79 -12.93
C GLU A 228 -5.88 2.97 -14.16
N THR A 229 -5.02 2.93 -15.19
CA THR A 229 -5.25 2.15 -16.42
C THR A 229 -4.52 0.81 -16.42
N LYS A 230 -3.57 0.63 -15.49
CA LYS A 230 -2.76 -0.60 -15.35
C LYS A 230 -2.72 -1.07 -13.90
N ILE A 231 -2.34 -2.34 -13.77
CA ILE A 231 -2.22 -2.99 -12.47
C ILE A 231 -1.00 -3.90 -12.49
N CYS A 232 -0.25 -3.98 -11.38
CA CYS A 232 0.76 -5.01 -11.18
C CYS A 232 0.44 -5.81 -9.92
N PHE A 233 0.75 -7.09 -9.93
CA PHE A 233 0.38 -8.01 -8.85
C PHE A 233 1.24 -9.28 -8.84
N GLU A 234 1.26 -9.95 -7.71
CA GLU A 234 1.70 -11.34 -7.60
C GLU A 234 0.53 -12.27 -7.96
N TYR A 235 0.80 -13.26 -8.78
CA TYR A 235 -0.15 -14.34 -9.08
C TYR A 235 0.41 -15.69 -8.67
N GLN A 236 -0.38 -16.43 -7.92
CA GLN A 236 -0.08 -17.80 -7.54
C GLN A 236 -1.08 -18.75 -8.20
N ALA A 237 -0.62 -19.53 -9.17
CA ALA A 237 -1.43 -20.54 -9.82
C ALA A 237 -1.62 -21.74 -8.88
N GLY A 238 -2.85 -21.93 -8.39
CA GLY A 238 -3.25 -23.08 -7.56
C GLY A 238 -2.80 -22.99 -6.10
N PHE A 239 -3.56 -23.68 -5.25
CA PHE A 239 -3.24 -23.85 -3.83
C PHE A 239 -2.46 -25.16 -3.65
N LYS A 240 -1.11 -25.11 -3.67
CA LYS A 240 -0.30 -26.23 -3.20
C LYS A 240 -0.05 -26.05 -1.70
N SER A 241 -0.40 -27.06 -0.91
CA SER A 241 -0.41 -27.04 0.56
C SER A 241 0.97 -27.00 1.23
N LYS A 242 2.07 -26.94 0.48
CA LYS A 242 3.44 -26.86 1.02
C LYS A 242 4.31 -25.94 0.14
N GLY A 243 4.56 -24.75 0.66
CA GLY A 243 5.57 -23.80 0.13
C GLY A 243 4.99 -22.77 -0.84
N MET A 244 5.60 -21.58 -0.86
CA MET A 244 5.30 -20.49 -1.78
C MET A 244 5.91 -20.73 -3.17
N ILE A 245 5.66 -21.91 -3.74
CA ILE A 245 6.19 -22.27 -5.06
C ILE A 245 5.29 -21.66 -6.12
N GLY A 246 5.86 -20.88 -7.02
CA GLY A 246 5.20 -20.43 -8.26
C GLY A 246 4.45 -19.11 -8.14
N ARG A 247 4.92 -18.14 -7.37
CA ARG A 247 4.46 -16.75 -7.46
C ARG A 247 5.18 -16.04 -8.59
N THR A 248 4.43 -15.57 -9.56
CA THR A 248 4.94 -14.79 -10.69
C THR A 248 4.37 -13.38 -10.63
N LEU A 249 5.20 -12.39 -10.98
CA LEU A 249 4.76 -11.01 -11.11
C LEU A 249 4.12 -10.79 -12.47
N TYR A 250 3.01 -10.07 -12.47
CA TYR A 250 2.29 -9.68 -13.67
C TYR A 250 2.07 -8.17 -13.73
N ILE A 251 2.04 -7.65 -14.95
CA ILE A 251 1.39 -6.39 -15.31
C ILE A 251 0.18 -6.74 -16.17
N ALA A 252 -0.91 -6.00 -15.99
CA ALA A 252 -2.12 -6.14 -16.79
C ALA A 252 -2.76 -4.77 -17.04
N ASP A 253 -3.65 -4.70 -18.00
CA ASP A 253 -4.54 -3.56 -18.17
C ASP A 253 -5.67 -3.63 -17.14
N PHE A 254 -6.12 -2.48 -16.66
CA PHE A 254 -7.17 -2.36 -15.68
C PHE A 254 -8.25 -1.38 -16.11
N ASP A 255 -9.40 -1.88 -16.44
CA ASP A 255 -10.59 -1.08 -16.69
C ASP A 255 -11.37 -0.92 -15.37
N VAL A 256 -11.16 0.23 -14.73
CA VAL A 256 -11.79 0.57 -13.45
C VAL A 256 -13.31 0.69 -13.59
N GLN A 257 -13.81 1.14 -14.75
CA GLN A 257 -15.25 1.35 -14.98
C GLN A 257 -15.99 0.01 -15.14
N ASN A 258 -15.44 -0.86 -15.96
CA ASN A 258 -15.99 -2.20 -16.19
C ASN A 258 -15.52 -3.22 -15.15
N ARG A 259 -14.55 -2.86 -14.30
CA ARG A 259 -13.97 -3.72 -13.25
C ARG A 259 -13.33 -4.99 -13.79
N VAL A 260 -12.56 -4.85 -14.87
CA VAL A 260 -11.93 -5.99 -15.55
C VAL A 260 -10.42 -5.82 -15.61
N ILE A 261 -9.70 -6.90 -15.32
CA ILE A 261 -8.25 -7.02 -15.50
C ILE A 261 -8.02 -7.89 -16.73
N THR A 262 -7.36 -7.32 -17.76
CA THR A 262 -7.12 -7.96 -19.06
C THR A 262 -5.65 -7.93 -19.45
N ASN A 263 -5.27 -8.70 -20.47
CA ASN A 263 -3.91 -8.73 -21.01
C ASN A 263 -2.79 -8.96 -19.97
N PRO A 264 -2.90 -9.94 -19.07
CA PRO A 264 -1.88 -10.17 -18.05
C PRO A 264 -0.58 -10.68 -18.69
N LYS A 265 0.52 -9.97 -18.45
CA LYS A 265 1.87 -10.32 -18.93
C LYS A 265 2.79 -10.55 -17.74
N PRO A 266 3.58 -11.62 -17.70
CA PRO A 266 4.59 -11.84 -16.67
C PRO A 266 5.68 -10.76 -16.75
N LEU A 267 6.10 -10.22 -15.58
CA LEU A 267 7.16 -9.22 -15.47
C LEU A 267 8.55 -9.83 -15.41
N ALA A 268 8.66 -10.85 -14.61
CA ALA A 268 9.91 -11.52 -14.36
C ALA A 268 9.62 -12.99 -14.17
N ASN A 269 10.30 -13.76 -14.90
CA ASN A 269 10.70 -15.12 -14.69
C ASN A 269 11.17 -15.71 -16.01
N GLU A 270 12.45 -15.61 -16.29
CA GLU A 270 13.02 -16.15 -17.51
C GLU A 270 13.15 -17.67 -17.48
N GLU A 271 13.04 -18.31 -16.27
CA GLU A 271 13.42 -19.73 -16.14
C GLU A 271 12.48 -20.59 -15.28
N GLY A 272 11.26 -20.13 -14.95
CA GLY A 272 10.36 -20.93 -14.09
C GLY A 272 10.84 -21.09 -12.64
N LYS A 273 11.82 -20.29 -12.20
CA LYS A 273 12.29 -20.29 -10.80
C LYS A 273 11.30 -19.61 -9.88
N PRO A 274 11.09 -20.12 -8.65
CA PRO A 274 10.22 -19.47 -7.69
C PRO A 274 10.81 -18.11 -7.29
N VAL A 275 10.08 -17.03 -7.58
CA VAL A 275 10.42 -15.69 -7.07
C VAL A 275 9.90 -15.59 -5.66
N TRP A 276 10.78 -15.53 -4.68
CA TRP A 276 10.43 -15.39 -3.27
C TRP A 276 10.13 -13.93 -2.95
N PHE A 277 8.87 -13.63 -2.61
CA PHE A 277 8.38 -12.34 -2.15
C PHE A 277 8.71 -11.18 -3.10
N ALA A 278 7.73 -10.60 -3.74
CA ALA A 278 8.02 -9.63 -4.76
C ALA A 278 7.45 -8.21 -4.49
N TYR A 279 6.28 -8.05 -3.89
CA TYR A 279 5.66 -6.75 -3.59
C TYR A 279 5.84 -5.72 -4.70
N PRO A 280 5.27 -5.94 -5.89
CA PRO A 280 5.43 -5.02 -7.01
C PRO A 280 4.72 -3.70 -6.73
N ARG A 281 5.37 -2.57 -7.10
CA ARG A 281 4.82 -1.23 -6.97
C ARG A 281 5.23 -0.37 -8.15
N TRP A 282 4.31 0.44 -8.62
CA TRP A 282 4.58 1.42 -9.67
C TRP A 282 5.50 2.53 -9.15
N ILE A 283 6.38 3.04 -10.02
CA ILE A 283 7.00 4.35 -9.82
C ILE A 283 6.07 5.46 -10.33
N ALA A 284 6.37 6.69 -9.93
CA ALA A 284 5.50 7.84 -10.11
C ALA A 284 5.09 8.12 -11.56
N ASP A 285 6.01 8.00 -12.50
CA ASP A 285 5.82 8.28 -13.93
C ASP A 285 5.34 7.07 -14.75
N GLU A 286 5.03 5.97 -14.08
CA GLU A 286 4.61 4.68 -14.67
C GLU A 286 5.59 4.04 -15.66
N SER A 287 6.82 4.54 -15.75
CA SER A 287 7.82 3.99 -16.67
C SER A 287 8.37 2.63 -16.20
N ALA A 288 8.19 2.30 -14.92
CA ALA A 288 8.68 1.06 -14.34
C ALA A 288 7.86 0.56 -13.15
N VAL A 289 8.10 -0.70 -12.81
CA VAL A 289 7.64 -1.36 -11.58
C VAL A 289 8.86 -1.73 -10.75
N VAL A 290 8.86 -1.36 -9.47
CA VAL A 290 9.88 -1.78 -8.50
C VAL A 290 9.35 -2.94 -7.66
N TYR A 291 10.23 -3.89 -7.32
CA TYR A 291 9.89 -5.04 -6.49
C TYR A 291 11.13 -5.55 -5.74
N HIS A 292 10.96 -6.46 -4.80
CA HIS A 292 12.08 -7.14 -4.18
C HIS A 292 12.07 -8.64 -4.48
N SER A 293 13.25 -9.24 -4.53
CA SER A 293 13.44 -10.67 -4.73
C SER A 293 14.60 -11.20 -3.89
N GLY A 294 14.45 -12.42 -3.38
CA GLY A 294 15.46 -13.14 -2.61
C GLY A 294 16.32 -14.10 -3.44
N GLU A 295 16.31 -14.02 -4.77
CA GLU A 295 17.01 -14.97 -5.67
C GLU A 295 18.52 -15.05 -5.41
N THR A 296 19.14 -13.98 -4.91
CA THR A 296 20.58 -13.91 -4.63
C THR A 296 20.95 -14.24 -3.18
N GLY A 297 20.02 -14.83 -2.40
CA GLY A 297 20.23 -15.21 -0.99
C GLY A 297 19.72 -14.19 0.02
N SER A 298 19.94 -12.89 -0.17
CA SER A 298 19.27 -11.80 0.54
C SER A 298 18.25 -11.12 -0.36
N ASN A 299 17.20 -10.51 0.24
CA ASN A 299 16.25 -9.75 -0.57
C ASN A 299 16.91 -8.50 -1.13
N GLN A 300 16.77 -8.30 -2.44
CA GLN A 300 17.32 -7.17 -3.18
C GLN A 300 16.20 -6.45 -3.92
N LEU A 301 16.38 -5.14 -4.20
CA LEU A 301 15.43 -4.38 -5.01
C LEU A 301 15.77 -4.48 -6.49
N TYR A 302 14.73 -4.64 -7.27
CA TYR A 302 14.78 -4.69 -8.74
C TYR A 302 13.79 -3.68 -9.32
N MET A 303 14.09 -3.23 -10.54
CA MET A 303 13.22 -2.37 -11.32
C MET A 303 13.04 -2.99 -12.71
N TYR A 304 11.78 -3.23 -13.08
CA TYR A 304 11.36 -3.64 -14.41
C TYR A 304 10.94 -2.42 -15.21
N ARG A 305 11.57 -2.15 -16.32
CA ARG A 305 11.25 -1.04 -17.23
C ARG A 305 10.19 -1.47 -18.24
N LEU A 306 9.15 -0.68 -18.43
CA LEU A 306 8.08 -1.02 -19.37
C LEU A 306 8.51 -0.82 -20.83
N ALA A 307 9.39 0.14 -21.10
CA ALA A 307 9.79 0.52 -22.45
C ALA A 307 10.51 -0.60 -23.22
N ASP A 308 11.33 -1.38 -22.54
CA ASP A 308 12.18 -2.42 -23.14
C ASP A 308 12.03 -3.80 -22.48
N GLY A 309 11.20 -3.93 -21.46
CA GLY A 309 11.02 -5.17 -20.70
C GLY A 309 12.26 -5.59 -19.90
N SER A 310 13.24 -4.71 -19.74
CA SER A 310 14.46 -5.03 -19.01
C SER A 310 14.28 -4.98 -17.50
N THR A 311 14.93 -5.90 -16.81
CA THR A 311 15.02 -5.93 -15.35
C THR A 311 16.43 -5.54 -14.91
N LYS A 312 16.53 -4.67 -13.91
CA LYS A 312 17.81 -4.26 -13.32
C LYS A 312 17.72 -4.24 -11.80
N ARG A 313 18.73 -4.82 -11.14
CA ARG A 313 18.92 -4.65 -9.71
C ARG A 313 19.23 -3.18 -9.41
N VAL A 314 18.53 -2.58 -8.44
CA VAL A 314 18.68 -1.16 -8.05
C VAL A 314 19.21 -0.98 -6.62
N SER A 315 19.20 -2.03 -5.79
CA SER A 315 19.93 -2.02 -4.51
C SER A 315 21.42 -2.25 -4.73
N THR A 316 22.25 -1.60 -3.93
CA THR A 316 23.71 -1.58 -4.11
C THR A 316 24.47 -2.51 -3.18
N ASN A 317 24.01 -2.69 -1.93
CA ASN A 317 24.64 -3.57 -0.95
C ASN A 317 24.08 -5.00 -1.07
N ALA A 318 24.93 -5.94 -1.49
CA ALA A 318 24.53 -7.33 -1.73
C ALA A 318 24.16 -8.11 -0.46
N THR A 319 24.64 -7.69 0.70
CA THR A 319 24.44 -8.38 1.98
C THR A 319 23.30 -7.78 2.82
N ALA A 320 22.84 -6.58 2.50
CA ALA A 320 21.70 -5.97 3.17
C ALA A 320 20.38 -6.61 2.73
N ASP A 321 19.40 -6.62 3.63
CA ASP A 321 18.05 -7.13 3.38
C ASP A 321 17.11 -5.99 2.98
N TYR A 322 16.80 -5.88 1.70
CA TYR A 322 15.93 -4.86 1.13
C TYR A 322 14.55 -5.43 0.83
N ARG A 323 13.49 -4.77 1.30
CA ARG A 323 12.10 -5.23 1.08
C ARG A 323 11.14 -4.08 0.85
N TYR A 324 9.95 -4.42 0.38
CA TYR A 324 8.77 -3.56 0.32
C TYR A 324 9.03 -2.20 -0.35
N PRO A 325 9.57 -2.16 -1.59
CA PRO A 325 9.74 -0.91 -2.29
C PRO A 325 8.38 -0.29 -2.60
N HIS A 326 8.31 1.03 -2.57
CA HIS A 326 7.13 1.79 -2.95
C HIS A 326 7.54 3.05 -3.70
N GLY A 327 7.02 3.24 -4.91
CA GLY A 327 7.24 4.46 -5.68
C GLY A 327 6.57 5.68 -5.03
N GLU A 328 7.20 6.83 -5.13
CA GLU A 328 6.62 8.11 -4.70
C GLU A 328 5.31 8.37 -5.45
N ALA A 329 4.31 8.93 -4.77
CA ALA A 329 3.13 9.43 -5.45
C ALA A 329 3.48 10.70 -6.24
N VAL A 330 2.93 10.84 -7.44
CA VAL A 330 3.02 12.11 -8.18
C VAL A 330 1.99 13.05 -7.58
N PRO A 331 2.35 14.27 -7.19
CA PRO A 331 1.36 15.30 -6.93
C PRO A 331 0.52 15.51 -8.19
N CYS A 332 -0.78 15.39 -8.07
CA CYS A 332 -1.73 15.68 -9.15
C CYS A 332 -1.92 17.18 -9.28
#